data_47ec06db582bec53fb63e2bb3d22ac9c
#
_entry.id   47ec06db582bec53fb63e2bb3d22ac9c
#
_cell.length_a   1.000
_cell.length_b   1.000
_cell.length_c   1.000
_cell.angle_alpha   90.00
_cell.angle_beta   90.00
_cell.angle_gamma   90.00
#
_symmetry.space_group_name_H-M   'P 1'
#
loop_
_entity.id
_entity.type
_entity.pdbx_description
1 polymer ?
#
loop_
_entity_poly.entity_id
_entity_poly.type
_entity_poly.pdbx_seq_one_letter_code
_entity_poly.pdbx_strand_id
1 'polypeptide(L)'
;PRADDADARHRSPIAHLQNAASVPLDIAHGIHDGRKGSVPFTHALLAFNEVAAAGHKLPTEAIQAYYDTQTLPTGWSISPPDATFGLNTPLFRQTSGNTRVTIFEGGHEIVHQAALNWLAKQRKGQPVVWEVKDFIPLAADGTSGK
;
A
#
# COMPACT_ATOMS: atom_id res chain seq x y z
N PRO A 1 27.44 -15.80 -6.85
CA PRO A 1 27.83 -14.42 -7.09
C PRO A 1 26.75 -13.56 -6.52
N ARG A 2 27.08 -12.72 -5.54
CA ARG A 2 26.16 -11.70 -5.08
C ARG A 2 25.92 -10.78 -6.27
N ALA A 3 24.66 -10.50 -6.59
CA ALA A 3 24.34 -9.44 -7.53
C ALA A 3 25.15 -8.20 -7.11
N ASP A 4 25.75 -7.54 -8.08
CA ASP A 4 26.45 -6.29 -7.82
C ASP A 4 25.44 -5.35 -7.13
N ASP A 5 25.72 -4.95 -5.90
CA ASP A 5 24.83 -4.12 -5.11
C ASP A 5 24.50 -2.81 -5.83
N ALA A 6 25.40 -2.32 -6.70
CA ALA A 6 25.18 -1.14 -7.52
C ALA A 6 24.13 -1.37 -8.61
N ASP A 7 24.20 -2.51 -9.33
CA ASP A 7 23.20 -2.88 -10.34
C ASP A 7 21.83 -3.17 -9.71
N ALA A 8 21.82 -3.86 -8.58
CA ALA A 8 20.58 -4.10 -7.84
C ALA A 8 19.89 -2.80 -7.40
N ARG A 9 20.64 -1.82 -6.89
CA ARG A 9 20.13 -0.49 -6.54
C ARG A 9 19.64 0.27 -7.76
N HIS A 10 20.40 0.25 -8.86
CA HIS A 10 20.02 0.94 -10.09
C HIS A 10 18.68 0.43 -10.65
N ARG A 11 18.40 -0.85 -10.51
CA ARG A 11 17.14 -1.49 -10.97
C ARG A 11 16.04 -1.51 -9.91
N SER A 12 16.33 -1.16 -8.68
CA SER A 12 15.35 -1.17 -7.59
C SER A 12 14.40 0.02 -7.69
N PRO A 13 13.08 -0.19 -7.82
CA PRO A 13 12.11 0.91 -7.85
C PRO A 13 12.22 1.85 -6.65
N ILE A 14 12.53 1.33 -5.46
CA ILE A 14 12.62 2.12 -4.23
C ILE A 14 13.70 3.21 -4.32
N ALA A 15 14.80 2.95 -5.03
CA ALA A 15 15.88 3.92 -5.21
C ALA A 15 15.46 5.14 -6.06
N HIS A 16 14.33 5.06 -6.76
CA HIS A 16 13.84 6.08 -7.67
C HIS A 16 12.50 6.70 -7.23
N LEU A 17 11.87 6.18 -6.18
CA LEU A 17 10.52 6.60 -5.75
C LEU A 17 10.44 8.08 -5.38
N GLN A 18 11.49 8.67 -4.84
CA GLN A 18 11.54 10.11 -4.56
C GLN A 18 11.21 10.99 -5.78
N ASN A 19 11.45 10.49 -7.00
CA ASN A 19 11.13 11.19 -8.24
C ASN A 19 9.62 11.17 -8.54
N ALA A 20 8.85 10.33 -7.83
CA ALA A 20 7.40 10.19 -8.00
C ALA A 20 6.58 11.02 -7.00
N ALA A 21 7.20 11.86 -6.18
CA ALA A 21 6.51 12.62 -5.12
C ALA A 21 5.41 13.55 -5.63
N SER A 22 5.46 13.96 -6.92
CA SER A 22 4.41 14.76 -7.57
C SER A 22 3.29 13.94 -8.22
N VAL A 23 3.42 12.61 -8.25
CA VAL A 23 2.46 11.70 -8.88
C VAL A 23 1.59 11.07 -7.80
N PRO A 24 0.25 10.98 -7.98
CA PRO A 24 -0.60 10.20 -7.09
C PRO A 24 -0.12 8.74 -7.00
N LEU A 25 0.23 8.31 -5.80
CA LEU A 25 0.75 6.97 -5.54
C LEU A 25 -0.04 6.30 -4.42
N ASP A 26 -0.75 5.21 -4.72
CA ASP A 26 -1.47 4.40 -3.76
C ASP A 26 -0.81 3.03 -3.64
N ILE A 27 -0.25 2.75 -2.47
CA ILE A 27 0.50 1.53 -2.17
C ILE A 27 -0.35 0.67 -1.24
N ALA A 28 -0.77 -0.51 -1.67
CA ALA A 28 -1.54 -1.43 -0.85
C ALA A 28 -0.82 -2.77 -0.71
N HIS A 29 -0.87 -3.38 0.50
CA HIS A 29 -0.19 -4.64 0.78
C HIS A 29 -0.93 -5.44 1.85
N GLY A 30 -1.03 -6.76 1.67
CA GLY A 30 -1.64 -7.65 2.64
C GLY A 30 -0.72 -7.94 3.83
N ILE A 31 -1.27 -7.94 5.05
CA ILE A 31 -0.51 -8.10 6.29
C ILE A 31 0.15 -9.48 6.42
N HIS A 32 -0.41 -10.51 5.76
CA HIS A 32 0.10 -11.88 5.83
C HIS A 32 1.15 -12.21 4.76
N ASP A 33 1.40 -11.28 3.83
CA ASP A 33 2.45 -11.48 2.82
C ASP A 33 3.86 -11.42 3.45
N GLY A 34 4.76 -12.22 2.90
CA GLY A 34 6.13 -12.36 3.40
C GLY A 34 6.31 -13.37 4.52
N ARG A 35 5.27 -13.83 5.20
CA ARG A 35 5.36 -14.92 6.20
C ARG A 35 5.20 -16.31 5.57
N LYS A 36 4.34 -16.40 4.58
CA LYS A 36 4.13 -17.59 3.74
C LYS A 36 4.27 -17.27 2.24
N GLY A 37 4.46 -16.01 1.92
CA GLY A 37 4.68 -15.47 0.59
C GLY A 37 6.09 -14.93 0.40
N SER A 38 6.33 -14.26 -0.72
CA SER A 38 7.67 -13.84 -1.15
C SER A 38 8.02 -12.41 -0.77
N VAL A 39 7.04 -11.54 -0.46
CA VAL A 39 7.28 -10.10 -0.30
C VAL A 39 6.71 -9.59 1.03
N PRO A 40 7.56 -9.25 2.01
CA PRO A 40 7.11 -8.68 3.27
C PRO A 40 6.38 -7.33 3.08
N PHE A 41 5.29 -7.12 3.78
CA PHE A 41 4.54 -5.86 3.71
C PHE A 41 5.35 -4.64 4.20
N THR A 42 6.45 -4.86 4.91
CA THR A 42 7.41 -3.81 5.25
C THR A 42 7.92 -3.06 4.03
N HIS A 43 8.00 -3.72 2.86
CA HIS A 43 8.42 -3.08 1.61
C HIS A 43 7.46 -1.95 1.21
N ALA A 44 6.16 -2.10 1.42
CA ALA A 44 5.17 -1.05 1.16
C ALA A 44 5.36 0.15 2.10
N LEU A 45 5.60 -0.09 3.39
CA LEU A 45 5.83 0.94 4.39
C LEU A 45 7.16 1.69 4.16
N LEU A 46 8.22 0.97 3.79
CA LEU A 46 9.50 1.57 3.41
C LEU A 46 9.37 2.39 2.11
N ALA A 47 8.64 1.88 1.12
CA ALA A 47 8.38 2.61 -0.12
C ALA A 47 7.60 3.92 0.14
N PHE A 48 6.61 3.90 1.05
CA PHE A 48 5.94 5.11 1.51
C PHE A 48 6.92 6.11 2.13
N ASN A 49 7.84 5.64 2.97
CA ASN A 49 8.84 6.49 3.62
C ASN A 49 9.78 7.22 2.63
N GLU A 50 10.03 6.64 1.45
CA GLU A 50 10.88 7.30 0.43
C GLU A 50 10.26 8.59 -0.12
N VAL A 51 8.92 8.66 -0.15
CA VAL A 51 8.19 9.81 -0.73
C VAL A 51 7.44 10.65 0.30
N ALA A 52 7.26 10.14 1.51
CA ALA A 52 6.57 10.85 2.58
C ALA A 52 7.37 12.05 3.09
N ALA A 53 6.69 13.14 3.42
CA ALA A 53 7.28 14.27 4.13
C ALA A 53 7.90 13.81 5.47
N ALA A 54 8.96 14.47 5.91
CA ALA A 54 9.73 14.05 7.08
C ALA A 54 8.88 13.81 8.34
N GLY A 55 7.89 14.67 8.59
CA GLY A 55 6.97 14.53 9.73
C GLY A 55 5.93 13.40 9.59
N HIS A 56 5.85 12.75 8.43
CA HIS A 56 4.92 11.64 8.16
C HIS A 56 5.63 10.30 7.98
N LYS A 57 6.96 10.28 8.09
CA LYS A 57 7.72 9.02 7.97
C LYS A 57 7.43 8.10 9.16
N LEU A 58 7.31 6.83 8.86
CA LEU A 58 7.09 5.77 9.84
C LEU A 58 8.44 5.34 10.42
N PRO A 59 8.62 5.27 11.76
CA PRO A 59 9.85 4.80 12.35
C PRO A 59 10.17 3.35 11.94
N THR A 60 11.41 3.09 11.57
CA THR A 60 11.83 1.77 11.07
C THR A 60 11.60 0.67 12.12
N GLU A 61 11.85 0.97 13.39
CA GLU A 61 11.63 0.05 14.50
C GLU A 61 10.14 -0.31 14.65
N ALA A 62 9.24 0.68 14.44
CA ALA A 62 7.81 0.45 14.49
C ALA A 62 7.33 -0.39 13.29
N ILE A 63 7.90 -0.16 12.09
CA ILE A 63 7.63 -1.00 10.90
C ILE A 63 8.03 -2.45 11.19
N GLN A 64 9.22 -2.68 11.76
CA GLN A 64 9.70 -4.01 12.09
C GLN A 64 8.83 -4.67 13.17
N ALA A 65 8.50 -3.95 14.24
CA ALA A 65 7.62 -4.45 15.30
C ALA A 65 6.23 -4.83 14.74
N TYR A 66 5.68 -4.02 13.82
CA TYR A 66 4.41 -4.33 13.18
C TYR A 66 4.49 -5.62 12.33
N TYR A 67 5.59 -5.80 11.62
CA TYR A 67 5.82 -7.03 10.87
C TYR A 67 5.92 -8.26 11.79
N ASP A 68 6.68 -8.17 12.86
CA ASP A 68 6.95 -9.29 13.76
C ASP A 68 5.70 -9.74 14.52
N THR A 69 4.91 -8.77 14.99
CA THR A 69 3.75 -9.04 15.87
C THR A 69 2.42 -9.08 15.13
N GLN A 70 2.33 -8.51 13.92
CA GLN A 70 1.08 -8.23 13.18
C GLN A 70 0.08 -7.42 14.02
N THR A 71 0.57 -6.70 15.01
CA THR A 71 -0.22 -5.82 15.88
C THR A 71 0.15 -4.37 15.57
N LEU A 72 -0.85 -3.53 15.38
CA LEU A 72 -0.66 -2.13 15.07
C LEU A 72 0.18 -1.45 16.16
N PRO A 73 1.31 -0.78 15.83
CA PRO A 73 2.17 -0.12 16.81
C PRO A 73 1.43 0.96 17.59
N THR A 74 1.83 1.17 18.84
CA THR A 74 1.29 2.25 19.67
C THR A 74 1.46 3.61 18.99
N GLY A 75 0.39 4.40 18.98
CA GLY A 75 0.36 5.71 18.33
C GLY A 75 -0.01 5.68 16.83
N TRP A 76 -0.09 4.50 16.21
CA TRP A 76 -0.64 4.38 14.87
C TRP A 76 -2.17 4.23 14.94
N SER A 77 -2.87 4.81 13.96
CA SER A 77 -4.33 4.77 13.95
C SER A 77 -4.84 3.63 13.08
N ILE A 78 -5.88 2.95 13.56
CA ILE A 78 -6.62 1.97 12.76
C ILE A 78 -7.21 2.69 11.55
N SER A 79 -7.12 2.07 10.37
CA SER A 79 -7.72 2.63 9.16
C SER A 79 -9.25 2.73 9.31
N PRO A 80 -9.87 3.84 8.87
CA PRO A 80 -11.31 3.84 8.71
C PRO A 80 -11.75 2.79 7.69
N PRO A 81 -12.98 2.26 7.81
CA PRO A 81 -13.55 1.33 6.84
C PRO A 81 -13.54 1.91 5.42
N ASP A 82 -13.24 1.05 4.46
CA ASP A 82 -13.26 1.40 3.03
C ASP A 82 -13.93 0.27 2.25
N ALA A 83 -15.16 0.52 1.82
CA ALA A 83 -15.99 -0.48 1.15
C ALA A 83 -15.39 -0.96 -0.19
N THR A 84 -14.49 -0.20 -0.80
CA THR A 84 -13.81 -0.62 -2.04
C THR A 84 -12.85 -1.80 -1.80
N PHE A 85 -12.44 -2.03 -0.57
CA PHE A 85 -11.59 -3.16 -0.18
C PHE A 85 -12.38 -4.47 0.03
N GLY A 86 -13.71 -4.43 0.09
CA GLY A 86 -14.53 -5.62 0.27
C GLY A 86 -14.17 -6.37 1.55
N LEU A 87 -13.79 -7.66 1.41
CA LEU A 87 -13.37 -8.50 2.53
C LEU A 87 -11.95 -8.22 3.03
N ASN A 88 -11.12 -7.54 2.24
CA ASN A 88 -9.74 -7.20 2.55
C ASN A 88 -9.67 -5.93 3.42
N THR A 89 -10.28 -5.95 4.59
CA THR A 89 -10.41 -4.77 5.47
C THR A 89 -9.08 -4.02 5.67
N PRO A 90 -9.01 -2.69 5.40
CA PRO A 90 -7.85 -1.90 5.75
C PRO A 90 -7.58 -1.90 7.25
N LEU A 91 -6.37 -2.27 7.64
CA LEU A 91 -5.92 -2.33 9.04
C LEU A 91 -5.16 -1.07 9.44
N PHE A 92 -4.31 -0.59 8.55
CA PHE A 92 -3.53 0.62 8.72
C PHE A 92 -3.55 1.44 7.43
N ARG A 93 -3.65 2.75 7.55
CA ARG A 93 -3.57 3.66 6.40
C ARG A 93 -2.93 4.96 6.82
N GLN A 94 -1.99 5.44 6.02
CA GLN A 94 -1.39 6.75 6.18
C GLN A 94 -1.23 7.45 4.84
N THR A 95 -1.43 8.77 4.86
CA THR A 95 -1.30 9.63 3.68
C THR A 95 -0.27 10.73 3.95
N SER A 96 0.55 11.02 2.95
CA SER A 96 1.47 12.15 2.96
C SER A 96 1.53 12.77 1.57
N GLY A 97 0.94 13.97 1.42
CA GLY A 97 0.85 14.63 0.11
C GLY A 97 0.12 13.76 -0.92
N ASN A 98 0.81 13.45 -2.02
CA ASN A 98 0.28 12.64 -3.11
C ASN A 98 0.48 11.13 -2.92
N THR A 99 0.94 10.69 -1.76
CA THR A 99 1.20 9.26 -1.51
C THR A 99 0.36 8.74 -0.36
N ARG A 100 -0.21 7.55 -0.52
CA ARG A 100 -0.93 6.81 0.52
C ARG A 100 -0.37 5.39 0.59
N VAL A 101 -0.26 4.86 1.82
CA VAL A 101 -0.01 3.44 2.06
C VAL A 101 -1.18 2.84 2.81
N THR A 102 -1.58 1.63 2.44
CA THR A 102 -2.62 0.85 3.11
C THR A 102 -2.12 -0.57 3.36
N ILE A 103 -2.13 -1.02 4.62
CA ILE A 103 -1.97 -2.43 4.97
C ILE A 103 -3.37 -2.97 5.22
N PHE A 104 -3.72 -4.07 4.55
CA PHE A 104 -5.05 -4.66 4.61
C PHE A 104 -5.01 -6.12 5.08
N GLU A 105 -6.14 -6.63 5.55
CA GLU A 105 -6.32 -8.04 5.87
C GLU A 105 -6.28 -8.87 4.58
N GLY A 106 -5.21 -9.63 4.39
CA GLY A 106 -4.99 -10.42 3.19
C GLY A 106 -3.53 -10.84 3.02
N GLY A 107 -3.26 -11.59 1.95
CA GLY A 107 -1.95 -12.12 1.57
C GLY A 107 -1.34 -11.42 0.36
N HIS A 108 -0.71 -12.22 -0.50
CA HIS A 108 -0.09 -11.75 -1.75
C HIS A 108 -1.16 -11.60 -2.84
N GLU A 109 -1.94 -10.54 -2.76
CA GLU A 109 -3.08 -10.31 -3.65
C GLU A 109 -3.25 -8.83 -4.00
N ILE A 110 -3.96 -8.57 -5.08
CA ILE A 110 -4.35 -7.22 -5.49
C ILE A 110 -5.83 -7.03 -5.20
N VAL A 111 -6.17 -5.99 -4.41
CA VAL A 111 -7.56 -5.58 -4.22
C VAL A 111 -8.00 -4.76 -5.45
N HIS A 112 -8.35 -5.46 -6.53
CA HIS A 112 -8.63 -4.86 -7.84
C HIS A 112 -9.69 -3.76 -7.76
N GLN A 113 -10.76 -3.97 -7.00
CA GLN A 113 -11.84 -3.00 -6.88
C GLN A 113 -11.34 -1.68 -6.27
N ALA A 114 -10.55 -1.72 -5.21
CA ALA A 114 -9.97 -0.53 -4.61
C ALA A 114 -9.04 0.18 -5.58
N ALA A 115 -8.11 -0.56 -6.21
CA ALA A 115 -7.13 -0.01 -7.13
C ALA A 115 -7.77 0.65 -8.35
N LEU A 116 -8.69 -0.04 -9.04
CA LEU A 116 -9.32 0.46 -10.27
C LEU A 116 -10.25 1.64 -10.01
N ASN A 117 -11.06 1.58 -8.94
CA ASN A 117 -11.95 2.69 -8.60
C ASN A 117 -11.18 3.94 -8.19
N TRP A 118 -10.08 3.79 -7.42
CA TRP A 118 -9.22 4.92 -7.09
C TRP A 118 -8.56 5.50 -8.34
N LEU A 119 -7.92 4.66 -9.18
CA LEU A 119 -7.23 5.10 -10.39
C LEU A 119 -8.16 5.84 -11.37
N ALA A 120 -9.40 5.37 -11.51
CA ALA A 120 -10.41 5.98 -12.38
C ALA A 120 -10.79 7.42 -11.97
N LYS A 121 -10.53 7.82 -10.72
CA LYS A 121 -10.80 9.18 -10.23
C LYS A 121 -9.64 10.14 -10.46
N GLN A 122 -8.43 9.64 -10.74
CA GLN A 122 -7.27 10.50 -10.90
C GLN A 122 -7.32 11.26 -12.25
N ARG A 123 -6.85 12.50 -12.25
CA ARG A 123 -6.75 13.34 -13.45
C ARG A 123 -5.40 14.06 -13.44
N LYS A 124 -4.72 14.04 -14.58
CA LYS A 124 -3.44 14.76 -14.75
C LYS A 124 -3.60 16.24 -14.44
N GLY A 125 -2.72 16.79 -13.62
CA GLY A 125 -2.71 18.21 -13.25
C GLY A 125 -3.79 18.62 -12.24
N GLN A 126 -4.54 17.67 -11.69
CA GLN A 126 -5.50 17.91 -10.60
C GLN A 126 -5.00 17.38 -9.28
N PRO A 127 -5.46 17.92 -8.14
CA PRO A 127 -5.19 17.35 -6.83
C PRO A 127 -5.63 15.89 -6.77
N VAL A 128 -4.89 15.08 -5.97
CA VAL A 128 -5.20 13.68 -5.78
C VAL A 128 -6.56 13.50 -5.08
N VAL A 129 -7.34 12.55 -5.58
CA VAL A 129 -8.62 12.15 -4.98
C VAL A 129 -8.41 10.85 -4.21
N TRP A 130 -8.51 10.92 -2.87
CA TRP A 130 -8.31 9.75 -2.00
C TRP A 130 -9.61 8.98 -1.72
N GLU A 131 -10.74 9.67 -1.62
CA GLU A 131 -12.02 9.06 -1.29
C GLU A 131 -12.78 8.65 -2.55
N VAL A 132 -13.23 7.40 -2.58
CA VAL A 132 -14.09 6.86 -3.65
C VAL A 132 -15.46 6.57 -3.04
N LYS A 133 -16.38 7.53 -3.13
CA LYS A 133 -17.73 7.41 -2.56
C LYS A 133 -18.69 6.64 -3.48
N ASP A 134 -18.58 6.90 -4.79
CA ASP A 134 -19.43 6.29 -5.81
C ASP A 134 -18.61 5.24 -6.57
N PHE A 135 -18.52 4.05 -6.04
CA PHE A 135 -17.87 2.94 -6.71
C PHE A 135 -18.91 1.92 -7.22
N ILE A 136 -18.60 1.30 -8.35
CA ILE A 136 -19.38 0.19 -8.90
C ILE A 136 -18.76 -1.08 -8.35
N PRO A 137 -19.48 -1.87 -7.51
CA PRO A 137 -18.98 -3.17 -7.09
C PRO A 137 -18.69 -4.02 -8.32
N LEU A 138 -17.50 -4.63 -8.38
CA LEU A 138 -17.26 -5.71 -9.34
C LEU A 138 -18.26 -6.82 -9.00
N ALA A 139 -18.98 -7.31 -10.01
CA ALA A 139 -19.83 -8.47 -9.80
C ALA A 139 -18.96 -9.57 -9.18
N ALA A 140 -19.45 -10.16 -8.08
CA ALA A 140 -18.81 -11.36 -7.55
C ALA A 140 -18.77 -12.35 -8.71
N ASP A 141 -17.55 -12.78 -9.10
CA ASP A 141 -17.42 -13.82 -10.12
C ASP A 141 -18.28 -14.97 -9.69
N GLY A 142 -19.34 -15.18 -10.46
CA GLY A 142 -20.28 -16.27 -10.20
C GLY A 142 -19.44 -17.54 -10.12
N THR A 143 -19.46 -18.16 -8.97
CA THR A 143 -18.95 -19.50 -8.74
C THR A 143 -19.33 -20.37 -9.93
N SER A 144 -18.42 -20.61 -10.84
CA SER A 144 -18.57 -21.73 -11.76
C SER A 144 -18.40 -22.99 -10.95
N GLY A 145 -19.48 -23.38 -10.30
CA GLY A 145 -19.65 -24.75 -9.91
C GLY A 145 -19.78 -25.57 -11.17
N LYS A 146 -18.82 -26.44 -11.43
CA LYS A 146 -18.98 -27.86 -11.81
C LYS A 146 -17.61 -28.44 -12.10
#